data_884a8f8c8bf831c9f54ef2e8f45c02aa
#
_entry.id   884a8f8c8bf831c9f54ef2e8f45c02aa
#
_cell.length_a   1.000
_cell.length_b   1.000
_cell.length_c   1.000
_cell.angle_alpha   90.00
_cell.angle_beta   90.00
_cell.angle_gamma   90.00
#
_symmetry.space_group_name_H-M   'P 1'
#
loop_
_entity.id
_entity.type
_entity.pdbx_description
1 polymer ?
#
loop_
_entity_poly.entity_id
_entity_poly.type
_entity_poly.pdbx_seq_one_letter_code
_entity_poly.pdbx_strand_id
1 'polypeptide(L)'
;MLLEDLLKEFRFNCECRRLSAKTVENYEKQIRYLVEFLKEEYQVTELETVKANQIKAFMMSKYEAGCKPGYINDLLKAFKVFFRYAVDEGYTKILVTEKVKNMKHPKTVIRTFDKSEIRRMLGCYHDNDFQSIRNKTILILFFDTGIRLNELIQLKDGDIHSDYLLIHGKGDKERIVPKSAVVSKWLEKYRRVRNHYFESDVFESVFVSRYKHQLSKSIIEKIVKDAGKYAEVRSDIRISPHTLRHTFCQQQLRNGLDIYSLSRIMGHESISITQRYLEGIRDREILDTAKNTSTIMNL
;
A
#
# COMPACT_ATOMS: atom_id res chain seq x y z
N MET A 1 -20.01 -29.67 -11.22
CA MET A 1 -18.57 -29.29 -11.27
C MET A 1 -18.00 -29.27 -9.86
N LEU A 2 -16.90 -29.99 -9.58
CA LEU A 2 -16.28 -29.91 -8.25
C LEU A 2 -15.66 -28.52 -8.02
N LEU A 3 -15.81 -27.97 -6.83
CA LEU A 3 -15.26 -26.65 -6.46
C LEU A 3 -13.73 -26.61 -6.51
N GLU A 4 -13.08 -27.72 -6.19
CA GLU A 4 -11.61 -27.83 -6.27
C GLU A 4 -11.11 -27.83 -7.73
N ASP A 5 -11.85 -28.44 -8.65
CA ASP A 5 -11.48 -28.41 -10.07
C ASP A 5 -11.77 -27.04 -10.67
N LEU A 6 -12.89 -26.43 -10.33
CA LEU A 6 -13.18 -25.04 -10.70
C LEU A 6 -12.10 -24.08 -10.20
N LEU A 7 -11.54 -24.30 -9.00
CA LEU A 7 -10.46 -23.48 -8.46
C LEU A 7 -9.16 -23.62 -9.28
N LYS A 8 -8.84 -24.82 -9.77
CA LYS A 8 -7.70 -25.05 -10.66
C LYS A 8 -7.89 -24.34 -11.99
N GLU A 9 -9.07 -24.45 -12.58
CA GLU A 9 -9.43 -23.74 -13.83
C GLU A 9 -9.37 -22.22 -13.66
N PHE A 10 -9.92 -21.70 -12.57
CA PHE A 10 -9.84 -20.28 -12.24
C PHE A 10 -8.40 -19.78 -12.08
N ARG A 11 -7.55 -20.57 -11.42
CA ARG A 11 -6.12 -20.26 -11.30
C ARG A 11 -5.47 -20.16 -12.66
N PHE A 12 -5.69 -21.17 -13.52
CA PHE A 12 -5.16 -21.18 -14.89
C PHE A 12 -5.65 -19.95 -15.69
N ASN A 13 -6.93 -19.60 -15.61
CA ASN A 13 -7.48 -18.39 -16.22
C ASN A 13 -6.77 -17.12 -15.72
N CYS A 14 -6.51 -17.02 -14.41
CA CYS A 14 -5.77 -15.88 -13.84
C CYS A 14 -4.34 -15.80 -14.40
N GLU A 15 -3.66 -16.93 -14.61
CA GLU A 15 -2.33 -17.01 -15.19
C GLU A 15 -2.35 -16.60 -16.68
N CYS A 16 -3.33 -17.09 -17.46
CA CYS A 16 -3.54 -16.69 -18.86
C CYS A 16 -3.77 -15.17 -19.00
N ARG A 17 -4.47 -14.56 -18.05
CA ARG A 17 -4.66 -13.11 -17.97
C ARG A 17 -3.43 -12.34 -17.47
N ARG A 18 -2.30 -13.01 -17.27
CA ARG A 18 -1.04 -12.45 -16.79
C ARG A 18 -1.17 -11.67 -15.48
N LEU A 19 -2.03 -12.13 -14.55
CA LEU A 19 -2.06 -11.58 -13.21
C LEU A 19 -0.75 -11.88 -12.50
N SER A 20 -0.33 -11.00 -11.58
CA SER A 20 0.91 -11.25 -10.83
C SER A 20 0.79 -12.53 -10.01
N ALA A 21 1.89 -13.31 -9.91
CA ALA A 21 1.94 -14.54 -9.13
C ALA A 21 1.35 -14.35 -7.72
N LYS A 22 1.66 -13.21 -7.08
CA LYS A 22 1.11 -12.89 -5.76
C LYS A 22 -0.40 -12.68 -5.75
N THR A 23 -0.97 -12.17 -6.83
CA THR A 23 -2.44 -12.02 -6.96
C THR A 23 -3.10 -13.38 -7.10
N VAL A 24 -2.53 -14.26 -7.93
CA VAL A 24 -3.02 -15.63 -8.14
C VAL A 24 -2.98 -16.42 -6.83
N GLU A 25 -1.85 -16.44 -6.13
CA GLU A 25 -1.70 -17.07 -4.82
C GLU A 25 -2.72 -16.55 -3.79
N ASN A 26 -2.95 -15.24 -3.76
CA ASN A 26 -3.91 -14.64 -2.82
C ASN A 26 -5.34 -15.09 -3.15
N TYR A 27 -5.74 -15.09 -4.43
CA TYR A 27 -7.06 -15.60 -4.83
C TYR A 27 -7.23 -17.07 -4.48
N GLU A 28 -6.26 -17.90 -4.85
CA GLU A 28 -6.30 -19.33 -4.53
C GLU A 28 -6.46 -19.56 -3.02
N LYS A 29 -5.63 -18.95 -2.21
CA LYS A 29 -5.68 -19.06 -0.75
C LYS A 29 -7.02 -18.62 -0.18
N GLN A 30 -7.54 -17.47 -0.63
CA GLN A 30 -8.79 -16.93 -0.12
C GLN A 30 -9.99 -17.78 -0.50
N ILE A 31 -10.03 -18.29 -1.75
CA ILE A 31 -11.11 -19.16 -2.22
C ILE A 31 -11.03 -20.51 -1.53
N ARG A 32 -9.84 -21.06 -1.33
CA ARG A 32 -9.63 -22.33 -0.62
C ARG A 32 -10.23 -22.28 0.79
N TYR A 33 -10.12 -21.19 1.51
CA TYR A 33 -10.79 -21.04 2.81
C TYR A 33 -12.31 -21.23 2.75
N LEU A 34 -12.95 -20.74 1.68
CA LEU A 34 -14.39 -20.96 1.49
C LEU A 34 -14.69 -22.41 1.10
N VAL A 35 -13.92 -23.00 0.18
CA VAL A 35 -14.11 -24.39 -0.29
C VAL A 35 -13.98 -25.37 0.89
N GLU A 36 -12.96 -25.22 1.72
CA GLU A 36 -12.76 -26.01 2.92
C GLU A 36 -13.93 -25.88 3.90
N PHE A 37 -14.36 -24.67 4.20
CA PHE A 37 -15.51 -24.39 5.07
C PHE A 37 -16.82 -25.01 4.53
N LEU A 38 -17.07 -24.90 3.22
CA LEU A 38 -18.25 -25.49 2.60
C LEU A 38 -18.25 -27.02 2.70
N LYS A 39 -17.08 -27.63 2.54
CA LYS A 39 -16.90 -29.08 2.66
C LYS A 39 -17.08 -29.55 4.11
N GLU A 40 -16.46 -28.87 5.07
CA GLU A 40 -16.47 -29.25 6.50
C GLU A 40 -17.85 -29.04 7.14
N GLU A 41 -18.45 -27.88 6.95
CA GLU A 41 -19.68 -27.50 7.64
C GLU A 41 -20.97 -27.93 6.93
N TYR A 42 -20.91 -28.10 5.62
CA TYR A 42 -22.10 -28.35 4.79
C TYR A 42 -22.01 -29.57 3.90
N GLN A 43 -20.87 -30.28 3.85
CA GLN A 43 -20.57 -31.36 2.91
C GLN A 43 -20.81 -30.96 1.44
N VAL A 44 -20.66 -29.68 1.15
CA VAL A 44 -20.81 -29.11 -0.20
C VAL A 44 -19.46 -29.12 -0.89
N THR A 45 -19.38 -29.89 -1.99
CA THR A 45 -18.18 -30.02 -2.83
C THR A 45 -18.42 -29.59 -4.28
N GLU A 46 -19.67 -29.38 -4.67
CA GLU A 46 -20.08 -29.07 -6.04
C GLU A 46 -20.60 -27.64 -6.16
N LEU A 47 -20.26 -26.99 -7.29
CA LEU A 47 -20.63 -25.60 -7.58
C LEU A 47 -22.15 -25.38 -7.50
N GLU A 48 -22.94 -26.28 -8.06
CA GLU A 48 -24.39 -26.19 -8.21
C GLU A 48 -25.13 -26.23 -6.86
N THR A 49 -24.48 -26.79 -5.83
CA THR A 49 -25.05 -26.93 -4.49
C THR A 49 -24.71 -25.78 -3.55
N VAL A 50 -23.83 -24.87 -3.98
CA VAL A 50 -23.43 -23.69 -3.20
C VAL A 50 -24.59 -22.69 -3.10
N LYS A 51 -24.89 -22.25 -1.86
CA LYS A 51 -25.95 -21.27 -1.59
C LYS A 51 -25.39 -19.98 -0.98
N ALA A 52 -26.02 -18.86 -1.29
CA ALA A 52 -25.65 -17.56 -0.76
C ALA A 52 -25.60 -17.51 0.79
N ASN A 53 -26.48 -18.26 1.46
CA ASN A 53 -26.51 -18.31 2.92
C ASN A 53 -25.27 -19.02 3.51
N GLN A 54 -24.68 -19.97 2.82
CA GLN A 54 -23.43 -20.63 3.25
C GLN A 54 -22.26 -19.68 3.18
N ILE A 55 -22.18 -18.84 2.13
CA ILE A 55 -21.17 -17.76 2.03
C ILE A 55 -21.34 -16.74 3.16
N LYS A 56 -22.60 -16.38 3.51
CA LYS A 56 -22.88 -15.49 4.65
C LYS A 56 -22.49 -16.15 5.98
N ALA A 57 -22.73 -17.45 6.15
CA ALA A 57 -22.31 -18.20 7.32
C ALA A 57 -20.79 -18.23 7.47
N PHE A 58 -20.04 -18.44 6.36
CA PHE A 58 -18.58 -18.28 6.37
C PHE A 58 -18.14 -16.88 6.82
N MET A 59 -18.77 -15.82 6.30
CA MET A 59 -18.43 -14.46 6.72
C MET A 59 -18.69 -14.24 8.22
N MET A 60 -19.79 -14.79 8.75
CA MET A 60 -20.09 -14.70 10.17
C MET A 60 -19.12 -15.51 11.02
N SER A 61 -18.76 -16.73 10.64
CA SER A 61 -17.75 -17.52 11.35
C SER A 61 -16.40 -16.80 11.45
N LYS A 62 -15.98 -16.10 10.38
CA LYS A 62 -14.75 -15.28 10.42
C LYS A 62 -14.90 -14.06 11.33
N TYR A 63 -16.07 -13.45 11.39
CA TYR A 63 -16.34 -12.33 12.28
C TYR A 63 -16.32 -12.76 13.74
N GLU A 64 -16.96 -13.86 14.08
CA GLU A 64 -16.98 -14.46 15.41
C GLU A 64 -15.58 -14.91 15.85
N ALA A 65 -14.74 -15.36 14.91
CA ALA A 65 -13.33 -15.63 15.14
C ALA A 65 -12.45 -14.36 15.30
N GLY A 66 -13.06 -13.16 15.37
CA GLY A 66 -12.37 -11.89 15.61
C GLY A 66 -11.74 -11.23 14.37
N CYS A 67 -12.04 -11.70 13.17
CA CYS A 67 -11.57 -11.05 11.96
C CYS A 67 -12.26 -9.69 11.74
N LYS A 68 -11.48 -8.70 11.30
CA LYS A 68 -12.02 -7.36 11.00
C LYS A 68 -12.94 -7.38 9.78
N PRO A 69 -14.07 -6.64 9.76
CA PRO A 69 -14.99 -6.58 8.63
C PRO A 69 -14.32 -6.22 7.29
N GLY A 70 -13.28 -5.37 7.30
CA GLY A 70 -12.53 -5.04 6.09
C GLY A 70 -11.85 -6.26 5.46
N TYR A 71 -11.23 -7.12 6.27
CA TYR A 71 -10.63 -8.37 5.79
C TYR A 71 -11.68 -9.33 5.25
N ILE A 72 -12.82 -9.47 5.93
CA ILE A 72 -13.93 -10.32 5.48
C ILE A 72 -14.48 -9.82 4.14
N ASN A 73 -14.57 -8.50 3.96
CA ASN A 73 -14.96 -7.91 2.68
C ASN A 73 -13.93 -8.15 1.57
N ASP A 74 -12.65 -8.22 1.89
CA ASP A 74 -11.61 -8.58 0.91
C ASP A 74 -11.72 -10.06 0.50
N LEU A 75 -12.05 -10.97 1.43
CA LEU A 75 -12.40 -12.36 1.10
C LEU A 75 -13.62 -12.43 0.17
N LEU A 76 -14.69 -11.69 0.51
CA LEU A 76 -15.90 -11.66 -0.33
C LEU A 76 -15.62 -11.12 -1.74
N LYS A 77 -14.70 -10.16 -1.91
CA LYS A 77 -14.27 -9.71 -3.25
C LYS A 77 -13.70 -10.87 -4.07
N ALA A 78 -12.82 -11.67 -3.47
CA ALA A 78 -12.24 -12.83 -4.15
C ALA A 78 -13.33 -13.84 -4.53
N PHE A 79 -14.29 -14.09 -3.62
CA PHE A 79 -15.43 -15.00 -3.92
C PHE A 79 -16.29 -14.46 -5.06
N LYS A 80 -16.57 -13.17 -5.10
CA LYS A 80 -17.31 -12.53 -6.20
C LYS A 80 -16.60 -12.69 -7.54
N VAL A 81 -15.28 -12.55 -7.57
CA VAL A 81 -14.49 -12.76 -8.79
C VAL A 81 -14.53 -14.22 -9.22
N PHE A 82 -14.39 -15.16 -8.29
CA PHE A 82 -14.42 -16.59 -8.56
C PHE A 82 -15.78 -17.08 -9.10
N PHE A 83 -16.88 -16.73 -8.43
CA PHE A 83 -18.20 -17.13 -8.89
C PHE A 83 -18.67 -16.39 -10.15
N ARG A 84 -18.16 -15.18 -10.39
CA ARG A 84 -18.37 -14.49 -11.68
C ARG A 84 -17.67 -15.23 -12.80
N TYR A 85 -16.43 -15.66 -12.60
CA TYR A 85 -15.72 -16.50 -13.56
C TYR A 85 -16.51 -17.77 -13.89
N ALA A 86 -17.08 -18.45 -12.89
CA ALA A 86 -17.88 -19.65 -13.13
C ALA A 86 -19.13 -19.39 -13.99
N VAL A 87 -19.72 -18.19 -13.87
CA VAL A 87 -20.85 -17.77 -14.72
C VAL A 87 -20.38 -17.41 -16.13
N ASP A 88 -19.28 -16.65 -16.23
CA ASP A 88 -18.76 -16.17 -17.52
C ASP A 88 -18.27 -17.33 -18.40
N GLU A 89 -17.72 -18.40 -17.80
CA GLU A 89 -17.33 -19.63 -18.51
C GLU A 89 -18.49 -20.62 -18.73
N GLY A 90 -19.69 -20.28 -18.27
CA GLY A 90 -20.88 -21.11 -18.49
C GLY A 90 -21.01 -22.33 -17.58
N TYR A 91 -20.17 -22.48 -16.55
CA TYR A 91 -20.28 -23.58 -15.57
C TYR A 91 -21.55 -23.49 -14.72
N THR A 92 -22.12 -22.30 -14.58
CA THR A 92 -23.40 -22.06 -13.92
C THR A 92 -24.09 -20.83 -14.49
N LYS A 93 -25.43 -20.78 -14.41
CA LYS A 93 -26.21 -19.59 -14.75
C LYS A 93 -26.46 -18.69 -13.54
N ILE A 94 -26.18 -19.14 -12.32
CA ILE A 94 -26.52 -18.49 -11.07
C ILE A 94 -25.28 -17.84 -10.44
N LEU A 95 -25.29 -16.52 -10.32
CA LEU A 95 -24.28 -15.80 -9.56
C LEU A 95 -24.62 -15.84 -8.06
N VAL A 96 -24.18 -16.88 -7.37
CA VAL A 96 -24.51 -17.14 -5.95
C VAL A 96 -24.12 -15.98 -5.03
N THR A 97 -23.11 -15.18 -5.41
CA THR A 97 -22.63 -14.01 -4.62
C THR A 97 -23.43 -12.74 -4.87
N GLU A 98 -24.39 -12.70 -5.81
CA GLU A 98 -25.15 -11.49 -6.16
C GLU A 98 -25.84 -10.86 -4.94
N LYS A 99 -26.51 -11.69 -4.14
CA LYS A 99 -27.25 -11.26 -2.94
C LYS A 99 -26.38 -11.16 -1.67
N VAL A 100 -25.05 -11.37 -1.78
CA VAL A 100 -24.14 -11.27 -0.64
C VAL A 100 -23.57 -9.87 -0.58
N LYS A 101 -23.97 -9.11 0.45
CA LYS A 101 -23.53 -7.73 0.68
C LYS A 101 -22.29 -7.69 1.56
N ASN A 102 -21.48 -6.64 1.38
CA ASN A 102 -20.35 -6.36 2.26
C ASN A 102 -20.84 -6.12 3.71
N MET A 103 -20.03 -6.54 4.67
CA MET A 103 -20.23 -6.17 6.08
C MET A 103 -20.03 -4.65 6.24
N LYS A 104 -20.94 -4.01 6.95
CA LYS A 104 -20.77 -2.60 7.32
C LYS A 104 -19.64 -2.49 8.34
N HIS A 105 -18.81 -1.49 8.17
CA HIS A 105 -17.79 -1.12 9.15
C HIS A 105 -17.67 0.41 9.21
N PRO A 106 -17.31 0.96 10.37
CA PRO A 106 -17.09 2.40 10.50
C PRO A 106 -16.00 2.84 9.52
N LYS A 107 -16.16 4.02 8.95
CA LYS A 107 -15.08 4.65 8.21
C LYS A 107 -13.91 4.88 9.15
N THR A 108 -12.76 4.36 8.80
CA THR A 108 -11.55 4.52 9.61
C THR A 108 -10.87 5.82 9.21
N VAL A 109 -10.82 6.79 10.12
CA VAL A 109 -10.01 8.00 9.93
C VAL A 109 -8.54 7.58 9.83
N ILE A 110 -7.88 7.99 8.75
CA ILE A 110 -6.46 7.72 8.54
C ILE A 110 -5.67 8.59 9.50
N ARG A 111 -5.07 7.99 10.51
CA ARG A 111 -4.19 8.69 11.46
C ARG A 111 -2.78 8.74 10.90
N THR A 112 -2.14 9.91 11.04
CA THR A 112 -0.81 10.20 10.48
C THR A 112 0.09 10.79 11.54
N PHE A 113 1.39 10.76 11.31
CA PHE A 113 2.39 11.37 12.18
C PHE A 113 2.24 12.89 12.16
N ASP A 114 2.43 13.51 13.32
CA ASP A 114 2.55 14.95 13.44
C ASP A 114 4.00 15.43 13.17
N LYS A 115 4.17 16.76 13.07
CA LYS A 115 5.48 17.36 12.76
C LYS A 115 6.54 17.05 13.83
N SER A 116 6.14 16.89 15.09
CA SER A 116 7.07 16.60 16.19
C SER A 116 7.52 15.14 16.14
N GLU A 117 6.60 14.22 15.87
CA GLU A 117 6.89 12.80 15.68
C GLU A 117 7.83 12.57 14.48
N ILE A 118 7.57 13.24 13.35
CA ILE A 118 8.45 13.18 12.17
C ILE A 118 9.88 13.65 12.53
N ARG A 119 10.02 14.78 13.23
CA ARG A 119 11.34 15.27 13.63
C ARG A 119 12.08 14.28 14.53
N ARG A 120 11.39 13.69 15.52
CA ARG A 120 12.00 12.68 16.40
C ARG A 120 12.36 11.40 15.62
N MET A 121 11.50 10.93 14.71
CA MET A 121 11.80 9.77 13.86
C MET A 121 13.06 9.98 13.01
N LEU A 122 13.22 11.18 12.41
CA LEU A 122 14.42 11.54 11.66
C LEU A 122 15.66 11.68 12.55
N GLY A 123 15.48 11.94 13.84
CA GLY A 123 16.55 11.99 14.84
C GLY A 123 17.08 10.62 15.27
N CYS A 124 16.35 9.53 14.97
CA CYS A 124 16.74 8.17 15.34
C CYS A 124 18.09 7.74 14.75
N TYR A 125 18.36 8.21 13.53
CA TYR A 125 19.58 7.82 12.80
C TYR A 125 20.54 8.99 12.73
N HIS A 126 21.74 8.79 13.24
CA HIS A 126 22.82 9.78 13.23
C HIS A 126 23.61 9.73 11.91
N ASP A 127 24.40 10.78 11.66
CA ASP A 127 25.08 10.98 10.36
C ASP A 127 26.52 10.42 10.36
N ASN A 128 26.80 9.38 11.12
CA ASN A 128 28.15 8.91 11.46
C ASN A 128 28.56 7.59 10.80
N ASP A 129 27.62 6.83 10.22
CA ASP A 129 27.92 5.56 9.55
C ASP A 129 27.02 5.31 8.34
N PHE A 130 27.46 4.40 7.48
CA PHE A 130 26.77 4.04 6.24
C PHE A 130 25.29 3.64 6.48
N GLN A 131 25.03 2.80 7.50
CA GLN A 131 23.68 2.29 7.72
C GLN A 131 22.74 3.37 8.24
N SER A 132 23.20 4.21 9.14
CA SER A 132 22.44 5.33 9.71
C SER A 132 22.11 6.37 8.64
N ILE A 133 23.07 6.75 7.80
CA ILE A 133 22.84 7.67 6.67
C ILE A 133 21.84 7.08 5.68
N ARG A 134 21.99 5.79 5.31
CA ARG A 134 21.02 5.08 4.47
C ARG A 134 19.62 5.10 5.07
N ASN A 135 19.48 4.70 6.32
CA ASN A 135 18.19 4.58 6.99
C ASN A 135 17.49 5.93 7.12
N LYS A 136 18.24 6.98 7.43
CA LYS A 136 17.72 8.36 7.48
C LYS A 136 17.27 8.84 6.10
N THR A 137 18.05 8.54 5.06
CA THR A 137 17.68 8.87 3.68
C THR A 137 16.39 8.16 3.25
N ILE A 138 16.20 6.90 3.64
CA ILE A 138 14.97 6.13 3.40
C ILE A 138 13.76 6.81 4.06
N LEU A 139 13.88 7.23 5.33
CA LEU A 139 12.79 7.93 6.03
C LEU A 139 12.45 9.27 5.37
N ILE A 140 13.46 10.05 5.01
CA ILE A 140 13.29 11.34 4.31
C ILE A 140 12.55 11.12 2.98
N LEU A 141 12.96 10.13 2.19
CA LEU A 141 12.27 9.79 0.95
C LEU A 141 10.80 9.47 1.17
N PHE A 142 10.46 8.61 2.13
CA PHE A 142 9.08 8.30 2.41
C PHE A 142 8.25 9.52 2.81
N PHE A 143 8.79 10.37 3.70
CA PHE A 143 8.06 11.55 4.19
C PHE A 143 7.91 12.64 3.14
N ASP A 144 8.83 12.75 2.20
CA ASP A 144 8.86 13.87 1.26
C ASP A 144 8.34 13.52 -0.15
N THR A 145 8.31 12.24 -0.49
CA THR A 145 7.88 11.79 -1.83
C THR A 145 6.64 10.87 -1.80
N GLY A 146 6.35 10.29 -0.66
CA GLY A 146 5.23 9.36 -0.50
C GLY A 146 5.33 8.11 -1.38
N ILE A 147 6.50 7.73 -1.89
CA ILE A 147 6.67 6.52 -2.72
C ILE A 147 6.26 5.25 -1.97
N ARG A 148 5.88 4.20 -2.71
CA ARG A 148 5.52 2.91 -2.11
C ARG A 148 6.76 2.13 -1.70
N LEU A 149 6.62 1.27 -0.70
CA LEU A 149 7.72 0.42 -0.21
C LEU A 149 8.42 -0.36 -1.34
N ASN A 150 7.66 -0.97 -2.24
CA ASN A 150 8.24 -1.72 -3.37
C ASN A 150 8.94 -0.80 -4.38
N GLU A 151 8.44 0.40 -4.60
CA GLU A 151 9.03 1.39 -5.47
C GLU A 151 10.38 1.88 -4.93
N LEU A 152 10.47 2.09 -3.60
CA LEU A 152 11.75 2.43 -2.96
C LEU A 152 12.76 1.29 -3.09
N ILE A 153 12.34 0.03 -2.93
CA ILE A 153 13.22 -1.14 -3.08
C ILE A 153 13.78 -1.24 -4.49
N GLN A 154 12.96 -0.96 -5.50
CA GLN A 154 13.29 -1.09 -6.92
C GLN A 154 13.95 0.16 -7.52
N LEU A 155 14.06 1.25 -6.76
CA LEU A 155 14.64 2.51 -7.23
C LEU A 155 16.09 2.30 -7.67
N LYS A 156 16.43 2.74 -8.88
CA LYS A 156 17.77 2.64 -9.47
C LYS A 156 18.45 4.01 -9.50
N ASP A 157 19.77 4.03 -9.57
CA ASP A 157 20.53 5.30 -9.66
C ASP A 157 20.15 6.12 -10.89
N GLY A 158 19.80 5.46 -12.02
CA GLY A 158 19.34 6.11 -13.23
C GLY A 158 17.97 6.77 -13.13
N ASP A 159 17.15 6.38 -12.13
CA ASP A 159 15.83 6.96 -11.90
C ASP A 159 15.87 8.28 -11.12
N ILE A 160 17.07 8.67 -10.63
CA ILE A 160 17.28 9.88 -9.84
C ILE A 160 17.73 11.01 -10.75
N HIS A 161 16.79 11.85 -11.18
CA HIS A 161 17.06 13.04 -11.99
C HIS A 161 17.31 14.27 -11.10
N SER A 162 17.63 15.42 -11.71
CA SER A 162 17.91 16.67 -10.97
C SER A 162 16.76 17.09 -10.06
N ASP A 163 15.52 17.07 -10.57
CA ASP A 163 14.36 17.68 -9.94
C ASP A 163 13.27 16.68 -9.54
N TYR A 164 13.39 15.43 -10.01
CA TYR A 164 12.38 14.39 -9.80
C TYR A 164 13.00 12.99 -9.70
N LEU A 165 12.17 12.07 -9.23
CA LEU A 165 12.38 10.63 -9.29
C LEU A 165 11.45 10.04 -10.34
N LEU A 166 11.98 9.19 -11.24
CA LEU A 166 11.18 8.35 -12.11
C LEU A 166 10.78 7.10 -11.33
N ILE A 167 9.49 6.87 -11.15
CA ILE A 167 8.99 5.74 -10.38
C ILE A 167 8.26 4.77 -11.28
N HIS A 168 8.77 3.54 -11.33
CA HIS A 168 8.16 2.43 -12.05
C HIS A 168 7.08 1.76 -11.17
N GLY A 169 5.84 1.82 -11.62
CA GLY A 169 4.67 1.30 -10.91
C GLY A 169 4.22 -0.07 -11.42
N LYS A 170 3.11 -0.56 -10.87
CA LYS A 170 2.49 -1.82 -11.31
C LYS A 170 1.96 -1.68 -12.75
N GLY A 171 2.23 -2.70 -13.59
CA GLY A 171 1.72 -2.75 -14.98
C GLY A 171 2.45 -1.81 -15.93
N ASP A 172 3.76 -1.66 -15.71
CA ASP A 172 4.66 -0.87 -16.58
C ASP A 172 4.28 0.62 -16.69
N LYS A 173 3.58 1.13 -15.68
CA LYS A 173 3.22 2.54 -15.59
C LYS A 173 4.30 3.32 -14.88
N GLU A 174 4.80 4.36 -15.54
CA GLU A 174 5.77 5.28 -14.97
C GLU A 174 5.08 6.54 -14.45
N ARG A 175 5.67 7.15 -13.44
CA ARG A 175 5.29 8.48 -12.97
C ARG A 175 6.49 9.26 -12.45
N ILE A 176 6.37 10.55 -12.55
CA ILE A 176 7.34 11.52 -12.02
C ILE A 176 6.89 11.93 -10.62
N VAL A 177 7.83 11.85 -9.66
CA VAL A 177 7.63 12.32 -8.29
C VAL A 177 8.64 13.44 -8.03
N PRO A 178 8.19 14.67 -7.70
CA PRO A 178 9.09 15.80 -7.47
C PRO A 178 9.99 15.52 -6.26
N LYS A 179 11.19 16.04 -6.32
CA LYS A 179 12.24 15.85 -5.32
C LYS A 179 12.62 17.20 -4.71
N SER A 180 12.45 17.33 -3.40
CA SER A 180 12.89 18.54 -2.68
C SER A 180 14.42 18.65 -2.61
N ALA A 181 14.90 19.84 -2.29
CA ALA A 181 16.33 20.08 -2.03
C ALA A 181 16.85 19.22 -0.86
N VAL A 182 16.00 18.90 0.12
CA VAL A 182 16.35 18.03 1.25
C VAL A 182 16.57 16.60 0.77
N VAL A 183 15.66 16.06 -0.05
CA VAL A 183 15.81 14.71 -0.66
C VAL A 183 17.06 14.66 -1.51
N SER A 184 17.31 15.67 -2.35
CA SER A 184 18.51 15.77 -3.20
C SER A 184 19.79 15.70 -2.37
N LYS A 185 19.88 16.53 -1.31
CA LYS A 185 21.03 16.56 -0.40
C LYS A 185 21.31 15.21 0.26
N TRP A 186 20.24 14.53 0.75
CA TRP A 186 20.39 13.26 1.46
C TRP A 186 20.69 12.09 0.53
N LEU A 187 20.11 12.05 -0.66
CA LEU A 187 20.45 11.06 -1.68
C LEU A 187 21.89 11.18 -2.12
N GLU A 188 22.38 12.41 -2.36
CA GLU A 188 23.77 12.65 -2.73
C GLU A 188 24.73 12.27 -1.60
N LYS A 189 24.42 12.65 -0.35
CA LYS A 189 25.20 12.24 0.83
C LYS A 189 25.28 10.72 0.93
N TYR A 190 24.13 10.05 0.80
CA TYR A 190 24.07 8.59 0.87
C TYR A 190 24.88 7.95 -0.27
N ARG A 191 24.73 8.41 -1.51
CA ARG A 191 25.47 7.86 -2.67
C ARG A 191 26.98 8.01 -2.48
N ARG A 192 27.45 9.16 -1.99
CA ARG A 192 28.88 9.35 -1.68
C ARG A 192 29.38 8.38 -0.62
N VAL A 193 28.65 8.23 0.48
CA VAL A 193 29.02 7.31 1.55
C VAL A 193 28.91 5.86 1.10
N ARG A 194 27.90 5.48 0.31
CA ARG A 194 27.77 4.14 -0.28
C ARG A 194 28.97 3.82 -1.16
N ASN A 195 29.30 4.72 -2.09
CA ASN A 195 30.40 4.49 -3.03
C ASN A 195 31.75 4.40 -2.30
N HIS A 196 31.98 5.22 -1.27
CA HIS A 196 33.17 5.10 -0.44
C HIS A 196 33.20 3.79 0.35
N TYR A 197 32.09 3.38 0.96
CA TYR A 197 31.99 2.15 1.78
C TYR A 197 32.22 0.88 0.95
N PHE A 198 31.82 0.87 -0.31
CA PHE A 198 31.94 -0.27 -1.22
C PHE A 198 32.98 -0.07 -2.33
N GLU A 199 33.93 0.85 -2.17
CA GLU A 199 35.00 1.10 -3.13
C GLU A 199 34.49 1.33 -4.57
N SER A 200 33.37 2.04 -4.69
CA SER A 200 32.69 2.38 -5.95
C SER A 200 32.10 1.21 -6.74
N ASP A 201 31.74 0.11 -6.07
CA ASP A 201 30.94 -0.95 -6.69
C ASP A 201 29.65 -0.41 -7.33
N VAL A 202 29.27 -1.01 -8.42
CA VAL A 202 28.02 -0.69 -9.12
C VAL A 202 26.90 -1.58 -8.58
N PHE A 203 25.76 -0.96 -8.25
CA PHE A 203 24.58 -1.64 -7.76
C PHE A 203 23.38 -1.39 -8.66
N GLU A 204 22.55 -2.39 -8.85
CA GLU A 204 21.28 -2.22 -9.58
C GLU A 204 20.29 -1.34 -8.79
N SER A 205 20.24 -1.49 -7.46
CA SER A 205 19.35 -0.74 -6.58
C SER A 205 20.10 0.37 -5.84
N VAL A 206 19.43 1.52 -5.64
CA VAL A 206 19.96 2.63 -4.85
C VAL A 206 20.30 2.20 -3.44
N PHE A 207 19.34 1.52 -2.75
CA PHE A 207 19.50 1.13 -1.36
C PHE A 207 19.94 -0.31 -1.19
N VAL A 208 21.13 -0.47 -0.64
CA VAL A 208 21.77 -1.77 -0.42
C VAL A 208 22.05 -2.05 1.05
N SER A 209 22.14 -3.33 1.40
CA SER A 209 22.57 -3.81 2.71
C SER A 209 24.11 -3.69 2.83
N ARG A 210 24.65 -3.86 4.05
CA ARG A 210 26.10 -3.96 4.26
C ARG A 210 26.75 -5.17 3.56
N TYR A 211 25.94 -6.10 3.08
CA TYR A 211 26.38 -7.28 2.34
C TYR A 211 26.18 -7.15 0.82
N LYS A 212 26.04 -5.94 0.31
CA LYS A 212 25.88 -5.63 -1.13
C LYS A 212 24.58 -6.13 -1.77
N HIS A 213 23.60 -6.57 -0.97
CA HIS A 213 22.31 -7.02 -1.46
C HIS A 213 21.25 -5.91 -1.41
N GLN A 214 20.31 -5.93 -2.34
CA GLN A 214 19.10 -5.11 -2.29
C GLN A 214 18.39 -5.26 -0.95
N LEU A 215 17.83 -4.19 -0.41
CA LEU A 215 17.09 -4.25 0.85
C LEU A 215 15.77 -5.02 0.68
N SER A 216 15.48 -5.91 1.61
CA SER A 216 14.19 -6.59 1.68
C SER A 216 13.11 -5.69 2.31
N LYS A 217 11.84 -6.04 2.06
CA LYS A 217 10.69 -5.37 2.69
C LYS A 217 10.80 -5.36 4.22
N SER A 218 11.17 -6.49 4.80
CA SER A 218 11.27 -6.67 6.26
C SER A 218 12.32 -5.74 6.88
N ILE A 219 13.45 -5.51 6.19
CA ILE A 219 14.49 -4.59 6.66
C ILE A 219 13.96 -3.16 6.66
N ILE A 220 13.29 -2.71 5.60
CA ILE A 220 12.74 -1.35 5.52
C ILE A 220 11.62 -1.15 6.54
N GLU A 221 10.74 -2.14 6.70
CA GLU A 221 9.69 -2.11 7.74
C GLU A 221 10.30 -2.03 9.15
N LYS A 222 11.42 -2.74 9.40
CA LYS A 222 12.17 -2.65 10.65
C LYS A 222 12.76 -1.25 10.86
N ILE A 223 13.40 -0.66 9.84
CA ILE A 223 13.93 0.72 9.89
C ILE A 223 12.85 1.71 10.32
N VAL A 224 11.68 1.63 9.69
CA VAL A 224 10.54 2.51 10.02
C VAL A 224 10.03 2.25 11.43
N LYS A 225 9.92 0.98 11.83
CA LYS A 225 9.45 0.58 13.17
C LYS A 225 10.40 1.03 14.27
N ASP A 226 11.70 0.90 14.06
CA ASP A 226 12.73 1.31 15.03
C ASP A 226 12.72 2.84 15.18
N ALA A 227 12.61 3.59 14.09
CA ALA A 227 12.47 5.05 14.13
C ALA A 227 11.20 5.50 14.86
N GLY A 228 10.08 4.82 14.65
CA GLY A 228 8.82 5.13 15.33
C GLY A 228 8.85 4.81 16.82
N LYS A 229 9.54 3.73 17.22
CA LYS A 229 9.76 3.39 18.63
C LYS A 229 10.65 4.42 19.30
N TYR A 230 11.77 4.78 18.68
CA TYR A 230 12.67 5.83 19.17
C TYR A 230 11.96 7.17 19.37
N ALA A 231 11.06 7.50 18.45
CA ALA A 231 10.28 8.74 18.49
C ALA A 231 9.12 8.71 19.50
N GLU A 232 8.89 7.59 20.19
CA GLU A 232 7.73 7.41 21.09
C GLU A 232 6.43 7.85 20.42
N VAL A 233 6.20 7.32 19.21
CA VAL A 233 5.01 7.65 18.43
C VAL A 233 3.75 7.21 19.18
N ARG A 234 2.70 8.02 19.13
CA ARG A 234 1.40 7.73 19.76
C ARG A 234 0.91 6.32 19.44
N SER A 235 0.36 5.64 20.44
CA SER A 235 -0.06 4.22 20.37
C SER A 235 -1.19 3.97 19.36
N ASP A 236 -1.95 5.00 19.01
CA ASP A 236 -3.05 4.94 18.05
C ASP A 236 -2.60 5.03 16.58
N ILE A 237 -1.29 5.21 16.34
CA ILE A 237 -0.69 5.23 14.99
C ILE A 237 0.05 3.94 14.72
N ARG A 238 -0.30 3.29 13.62
CA ARG A 238 0.46 2.14 13.12
C ARG A 238 1.76 2.61 12.48
N ILE A 239 2.90 2.25 13.07
CA ILE A 239 4.22 2.55 12.53
C ILE A 239 4.49 1.62 11.34
N SER A 240 4.38 2.16 10.11
CA SER A 240 4.58 1.39 8.86
C SER A 240 4.92 2.31 7.69
N PRO A 241 5.57 1.82 6.62
CA PRO A 241 5.80 2.59 5.39
C PRO A 241 4.51 3.17 4.78
N HIS A 242 3.40 2.47 4.90
CA HIS A 242 2.09 2.98 4.45
C HIS A 242 1.65 4.22 5.24
N THR A 243 1.92 4.26 6.54
CA THR A 243 1.58 5.42 7.37
C THR A 243 2.44 6.64 7.02
N LEU A 244 3.75 6.43 6.68
CA LEU A 244 4.59 7.52 6.20
C LEU A 244 4.03 8.11 4.90
N ARG A 245 3.62 7.25 3.95
CA ARG A 245 2.95 7.67 2.72
C ARG A 245 1.62 8.39 2.98
N HIS A 246 0.81 7.93 3.93
CA HIS A 246 -0.41 8.62 4.35
C HIS A 246 -0.10 10.00 4.93
N THR A 247 0.97 10.10 5.73
CA THR A 247 1.43 11.37 6.30
C THR A 247 1.83 12.34 5.19
N PHE A 248 2.60 11.90 4.21
CA PHE A 248 2.92 12.71 3.03
C PHE A 248 1.64 13.24 2.36
N CYS A 249 0.68 12.38 2.04
CA CYS A 249 -0.56 12.78 1.38
C CYS A 249 -1.32 13.86 2.16
N GLN A 250 -1.50 13.67 3.46
CA GLN A 250 -2.21 14.64 4.30
C GLN A 250 -1.44 15.95 4.43
N GLN A 251 -0.11 15.90 4.56
CA GLN A 251 0.70 17.13 4.64
C GLN A 251 0.67 17.92 3.33
N GLN A 252 0.71 17.24 2.17
CA GLN A 252 0.61 17.92 0.87
C GLN A 252 -0.74 18.63 0.71
N LEU A 253 -1.84 17.98 1.07
CA LEU A 253 -3.18 18.60 1.03
C LEU A 253 -3.27 19.78 2.00
N ARG A 254 -2.72 19.67 3.23
CA ARG A 254 -2.67 20.77 4.20
C ARG A 254 -1.80 21.94 3.72
N ASN A 255 -0.77 21.67 2.95
CA ASN A 255 0.09 22.68 2.35
C ASN A 255 -0.52 23.30 1.07
N GLY A 256 -1.75 22.93 0.68
CA GLY A 256 -2.49 23.52 -0.43
C GLY A 256 -2.33 22.82 -1.77
N LEU A 257 -1.63 21.68 -1.85
CA LEU A 257 -1.60 20.90 -3.09
C LEU A 257 -3.00 20.35 -3.40
N ASP A 258 -3.48 20.59 -4.61
CA ASP A 258 -4.79 20.09 -5.03
C ASP A 258 -4.84 18.56 -5.13
N ILE A 259 -6.04 18.02 -4.99
CA ILE A 259 -6.27 16.58 -4.92
C ILE A 259 -5.93 15.85 -6.23
N TYR A 260 -6.11 16.50 -7.37
CA TYR A 260 -5.80 15.93 -8.69
C TYR A 260 -4.29 15.78 -8.85
N SER A 261 -3.53 16.85 -8.60
CA SER A 261 -2.07 16.83 -8.62
C SER A 261 -1.50 15.81 -7.64
N LEU A 262 -2.03 15.74 -6.41
CA LEU A 262 -1.63 14.72 -5.44
C LEU A 262 -1.93 13.31 -5.96
N SER A 263 -3.10 13.06 -6.54
CA SER A 263 -3.46 11.76 -7.10
C SER A 263 -2.49 11.31 -8.20
N ARG A 264 -2.07 12.23 -9.05
CA ARG A 264 -1.07 11.99 -10.12
C ARG A 264 0.30 11.64 -9.54
N ILE A 265 0.82 12.45 -8.61
CA ILE A 265 2.11 12.19 -7.92
C ILE A 265 2.08 10.83 -7.22
N MET A 266 0.97 10.51 -6.56
CA MET A 266 0.82 9.24 -5.84
C MET A 266 0.64 8.03 -6.77
N GLY A 267 0.30 8.24 -8.05
CA GLY A 267 0.00 7.16 -8.98
C GLY A 267 -1.22 6.36 -8.52
N HIS A 268 -2.30 7.06 -8.15
CA HIS A 268 -3.58 6.43 -7.86
C HIS A 268 -4.39 6.29 -9.15
N GLU A 269 -4.97 5.12 -9.37
CA GLU A 269 -5.81 4.84 -10.55
C GLU A 269 -7.12 5.64 -10.54
N SER A 270 -7.57 6.04 -9.35
CA SER A 270 -8.78 6.84 -9.16
C SER A 270 -8.56 7.90 -8.09
N ILE A 271 -9.09 9.10 -8.33
CA ILE A 271 -9.10 10.21 -7.37
C ILE A 271 -9.81 9.81 -6.06
N SER A 272 -10.77 8.89 -6.11
CA SER A 272 -11.49 8.39 -4.91
C SER A 272 -10.55 7.79 -3.86
N ILE A 273 -9.40 7.24 -4.27
CA ILE A 273 -8.39 6.75 -3.33
C ILE A 273 -7.76 7.92 -2.57
N THR A 274 -7.55 9.06 -3.24
CA THR A 274 -6.96 10.28 -2.66
C THR A 274 -7.99 11.04 -1.80
N GLN A 275 -9.27 11.03 -2.17
CA GLN A 275 -10.36 11.66 -1.40
C GLN A 275 -10.43 11.18 0.06
N ARG A 276 -10.02 9.94 0.33
CA ARG A 276 -9.98 9.40 1.70
C ARG A 276 -9.07 10.19 2.64
N TYR A 277 -8.10 10.94 2.12
CA TYR A 277 -7.22 11.79 2.92
C TYR A 277 -7.87 13.11 3.32
N LEU A 278 -8.89 13.57 2.59
CA LEU A 278 -9.65 14.76 2.94
C LEU A 278 -10.45 14.57 4.24
N GLU A 279 -10.89 13.34 4.54
CA GLU A 279 -11.65 13.03 5.77
C GLU A 279 -10.84 13.35 7.05
N GLY A 280 -9.53 13.51 6.97
CA GLY A 280 -8.65 13.88 8.09
C GLY A 280 -8.34 15.38 8.19
N ILE A 281 -8.85 16.20 7.26
CA ILE A 281 -8.65 17.66 7.25
C ILE A 281 -9.80 18.30 8.02
N ARG A 282 -9.49 19.14 9.02
CA ARG A 282 -10.51 19.82 9.83
C ARG A 282 -11.01 21.08 9.12
N ASP A 283 -12.27 21.43 9.35
CA ASP A 283 -12.89 22.65 8.77
C ASP A 283 -12.05 23.90 9.01
N ARG A 284 -11.42 24.02 10.18
CA ARG A 284 -10.53 25.13 10.49
C ARG A 284 -9.32 25.21 9.57
N GLU A 285 -8.72 24.08 9.21
CA GLU A 285 -7.59 24.01 8.26
C GLU A 285 -8.04 24.41 6.85
N ILE A 286 -9.27 24.07 6.47
CA ILE A 286 -9.89 24.49 5.19
C ILE A 286 -10.10 26.00 5.17
N LEU A 287 -10.63 26.57 6.26
CA LEU A 287 -10.85 28.01 6.39
C LEU A 287 -9.52 28.80 6.33
N ASP A 288 -8.48 28.33 7.00
CA ASP A 288 -7.16 28.96 6.96
C ASP A 288 -6.55 28.92 5.56
N THR A 289 -6.67 27.80 4.87
CA THR A 289 -6.22 27.65 3.47
C THR A 289 -7.01 28.60 2.55
N ALA A 290 -8.34 28.66 2.70
CA ALA A 290 -9.20 29.53 1.88
C ALA A 290 -8.88 31.03 2.06
N LYS A 291 -8.49 31.45 3.27
CA LYS A 291 -8.01 32.84 3.48
C LYS A 291 -6.72 33.11 2.71
N ASN A 292 -5.77 32.19 2.73
CA ASN A 292 -4.48 32.35 2.05
C ASN A 292 -4.61 32.30 0.52
N THR A 293 -5.70 31.72 -0.02
CA THR A 293 -6.00 31.69 -1.46
C THR A 293 -7.02 32.74 -1.89
N SER A 294 -7.29 33.73 -1.03
CA SER A 294 -8.21 34.83 -1.35
C SER A 294 -7.75 35.59 -2.59
N THR A 295 -8.64 35.71 -3.60
CA THR A 295 -8.34 36.41 -4.84
C THR A 295 -7.95 37.87 -4.58
N ILE A 296 -8.62 38.53 -3.64
CA ILE A 296 -8.36 39.95 -3.33
C ILE A 296 -7.04 40.12 -2.59
N MET A 297 -6.65 39.18 -1.71
CA MET A 297 -5.38 39.29 -0.98
C MET A 297 -4.15 38.94 -1.85
N ASN A 298 -4.38 38.35 -3.00
CA ASN A 298 -3.32 37.92 -3.93
C ASN A 298 -3.28 38.79 -5.22
N LEU A 299 -4.00 39.93 -5.22
CA LEU A 299 -3.87 41.00 -6.21
C LEU A 299 -2.76 41.99 -5.80
#